data_76b504b9a10a4b3a2c793538ac53900a
#
_entry.id   76b504b9a10a4b3a2c793538ac53900a
#
_cell.length_a   1.000
_cell.length_b   1.000
_cell.length_c   1.000
_cell.angle_alpha   90.00
_cell.angle_beta   90.00
_cell.angle_gamma   90.00
#
_symmetry.space_group_name_H-M   'P 1'
#
loop_
_entity.id
_entity.type
_entity.pdbx_description
1 polymer ?
#
loop_
_entity_poly.entity_id
_entity_poly.type
_entity_poly.pdbx_seq_one_letter_code
_entity_poly.pdbx_strand_id
1 'polypeptide(L)'
;MKRIYLIIILILVGVSALWSQHANVVWNTPSRNSSESMPCGGGDIGMNVWVEEGDVLFYLSRSGTFDENNCLLKQGRFRIRLSPNPFKETKEFRQELMLNDGFVEISAEGTRIQIWADVFHPVVHVEIVNARPLQADTGTGRSGKERGNNALTNGLLPREQ
;
A
#
# COMPACT_ATOMS: atom_id res chain seq x y z
N MET A 1 -36.06 29.15 31.25
CA MET A 1 -35.28 27.91 31.49
C MET A 1 -35.51 26.86 30.41
N LYS A 2 -36.76 26.44 30.10
CA LYS A 2 -37.02 25.42 29.05
C LYS A 2 -36.43 25.74 27.67
N ARG A 3 -36.40 26.98 27.22
CA ARG A 3 -35.82 27.40 25.94
C ARG A 3 -34.29 27.26 25.88
N ILE A 4 -33.62 27.47 27.01
CA ILE A 4 -32.15 27.34 27.11
C ILE A 4 -31.73 25.86 27.01
N TYR A 5 -32.47 24.95 27.65
CA TYR A 5 -32.22 23.53 27.52
C TYR A 5 -32.42 23.00 26.11
N LEU A 6 -33.40 23.52 25.38
CA LEU A 6 -33.66 23.17 23.99
C LEU A 6 -32.51 23.59 23.06
N ILE A 7 -31.93 24.76 23.28
CA ILE A 7 -30.77 25.27 22.52
C ILE A 7 -29.53 24.44 22.85
N ILE A 8 -29.29 24.10 24.12
CA ILE A 8 -28.14 23.27 24.52
C ILE A 8 -28.24 21.86 23.91
N ILE A 9 -29.43 21.25 23.91
CA ILE A 9 -29.66 19.96 23.27
C ILE A 9 -29.44 20.04 21.77
N LEU A 10 -29.87 21.08 21.10
CA LEU A 10 -29.68 21.28 19.66
C LEU A 10 -28.19 21.45 19.30
N ILE A 11 -27.41 22.13 20.14
CA ILE A 11 -25.96 22.28 19.98
C ILE A 11 -25.25 20.93 20.20
N LEU A 12 -25.64 20.19 21.24
CA LEU A 12 -25.06 18.85 21.54
C LEU A 12 -25.32 17.83 20.42
N VAL A 13 -26.52 17.86 19.82
CA VAL A 13 -26.86 16.99 18.68
C VAL A 13 -26.11 17.41 17.42
N GLY A 14 -25.87 18.72 17.22
CA GLY A 14 -25.10 19.24 16.07
C GLY A 14 -23.62 18.88 16.12
N VAL A 15 -23.01 18.78 17.30
CA VAL A 15 -21.59 18.44 17.46
C VAL A 15 -21.30 16.97 17.16
N SER A 16 -22.24 16.07 17.40
CA SER A 16 -22.06 14.65 17.10
C SER A 16 -22.06 14.30 15.60
N ALA A 17 -22.53 15.21 14.74
CA ALA A 17 -22.53 15.00 13.28
C ALA A 17 -21.21 15.36 12.57
N LEU A 18 -20.23 15.91 13.30
CA LEU A 18 -18.92 16.32 12.74
C LEU A 18 -17.83 15.26 12.82
N TRP A 19 -18.17 14.02 13.19
CA TRP A 19 -17.22 12.92 13.08
C TRP A 19 -17.06 12.58 11.60
N SER A 20 -16.00 13.14 10.99
CA SER A 20 -15.59 12.77 9.65
C SER A 20 -15.32 11.27 9.61
N GLN A 21 -16.12 10.52 8.85
CA GLN A 21 -15.81 9.14 8.56
C GLN A 21 -14.56 9.11 7.68
N HIS A 22 -13.49 8.56 8.20
CA HIS A 22 -12.32 8.30 7.41
C HIS A 22 -12.64 7.19 6.42
N ALA A 23 -12.92 7.57 5.19
CA ALA A 23 -13.22 6.64 4.12
C ALA A 23 -11.92 6.23 3.43
N ASN A 24 -11.38 5.06 3.76
CA ASN A 24 -10.30 4.46 3.01
C ASN A 24 -10.75 4.07 1.60
N VAL A 25 -9.82 4.04 0.66
CA VAL A 25 -10.06 3.53 -0.70
C VAL A 25 -9.85 2.04 -0.70
N VAL A 26 -10.87 1.28 -1.12
CA VAL A 26 -10.86 -0.20 -1.06
C VAL A 26 -11.11 -0.80 -2.43
N TRP A 27 -10.27 -1.73 -2.82
CA TRP A 27 -10.46 -2.60 -3.99
C TRP A 27 -10.58 -4.06 -3.54
N ASN A 28 -11.58 -4.75 -4.06
CA ASN A 28 -11.86 -6.15 -3.73
C ASN A 28 -11.46 -7.11 -4.86
N THR A 29 -10.76 -6.60 -5.86
CA THR A 29 -10.22 -7.38 -6.97
C THR A 29 -8.80 -6.94 -7.29
N PRO A 30 -7.89 -7.86 -7.67
CA PRO A 30 -6.59 -7.49 -8.18
C PRO A 30 -6.70 -6.58 -9.41
N SER A 31 -5.68 -5.78 -9.63
CA SER A 31 -5.59 -4.86 -10.77
C SER A 31 -5.25 -5.62 -12.06
N ARG A 32 -5.73 -5.11 -13.19
CA ARG A 32 -5.38 -5.66 -14.52
C ARG A 32 -4.04 -5.16 -15.02
N ASN A 33 -3.64 -3.98 -14.58
CA ASN A 33 -2.37 -3.35 -14.95
C ASN A 33 -2.07 -2.16 -14.01
N SER A 34 -0.94 -1.50 -14.23
CA SER A 34 -0.48 -0.37 -13.41
C SER A 34 -1.37 0.89 -13.44
N SER A 35 -2.32 1.01 -14.38
CA SER A 35 -3.25 2.15 -14.40
C SER A 35 -4.27 2.09 -13.25
N GLU A 36 -4.45 0.92 -12.67
CA GLU A 36 -5.32 0.67 -11.51
C GLU A 36 -4.53 0.64 -10.20
N SER A 37 -3.33 1.25 -10.15
CA SER A 37 -2.48 1.30 -8.95
C SER A 37 -3.00 2.28 -7.90
N MET A 38 -2.79 1.97 -6.62
CA MET A 38 -3.05 2.90 -5.51
C MET A 38 -1.84 3.80 -5.27
N PRO A 39 -1.99 5.14 -5.26
CA PRO A 39 -0.92 6.05 -4.91
C PRO A 39 -0.64 5.99 -3.41
N CYS A 40 0.64 5.97 -3.04
CA CYS A 40 1.12 6.05 -1.68
C CYS A 40 2.45 6.78 -1.66
N GLY A 41 2.83 7.38 -0.54
CA GLY A 41 4.13 8.05 -0.44
C GLY A 41 4.33 8.72 0.90
N GLY A 42 5.57 9.15 1.13
CA GLY A 42 5.97 9.88 2.32
C GLY A 42 7.30 10.60 2.07
N GLY A 43 7.45 11.80 2.65
CA GLY A 43 8.64 12.62 2.40
C GLY A 43 8.79 12.99 0.92
N ASP A 44 9.92 12.63 0.34
CA ASP A 44 10.23 12.86 -1.09
C ASP A 44 9.99 11.62 -1.97
N ILE A 45 9.46 10.53 -1.40
CA ILE A 45 9.19 9.27 -2.12
C ILE A 45 7.71 9.17 -2.49
N GLY A 46 7.45 8.88 -3.77
CA GLY A 46 6.14 8.52 -4.28
C GLY A 46 6.12 7.10 -4.83
N MET A 47 5.02 6.40 -4.59
CA MET A 47 4.79 5.03 -5.05
C MET A 47 3.42 4.88 -5.67
N ASN A 48 3.30 3.92 -6.58
CA ASN A 48 2.04 3.42 -7.09
C ASN A 48 2.03 1.91 -6.89
N VAL A 49 1.15 1.40 -6.03
CA VAL A 49 1.11 0.01 -5.59
C VAL A 49 -0.09 -0.71 -6.20
N TRP A 50 0.12 -1.91 -6.75
CA TRP A 50 -0.96 -2.76 -7.28
C TRP A 50 -0.61 -4.25 -7.20
N VAL A 51 -1.62 -5.10 -7.36
CA VAL A 51 -1.45 -6.55 -7.50
C VAL A 51 -1.90 -6.97 -8.88
N GLU A 52 -1.03 -7.65 -9.62
CA GLU A 52 -1.28 -8.12 -10.98
C GLU A 52 -0.77 -9.57 -11.11
N GLU A 53 -1.61 -10.48 -11.59
CA GLU A 53 -1.28 -11.91 -11.75
C GLU A 53 -0.77 -12.60 -10.47
N GLY A 54 -1.16 -12.10 -9.31
CA GLY A 54 -0.74 -12.58 -8.00
C GLY A 54 0.57 -11.99 -7.49
N ASP A 55 1.30 -11.21 -8.27
CA ASP A 55 2.49 -10.49 -7.83
C ASP A 55 2.11 -9.11 -7.27
N VAL A 56 2.73 -8.71 -6.18
CA VAL A 56 2.64 -7.34 -5.67
C VAL A 56 3.70 -6.50 -6.35
N LEU A 57 3.26 -5.42 -6.96
CA LEU A 57 4.09 -4.55 -7.78
C LEU A 57 3.98 -3.11 -7.29
N PHE A 58 5.07 -2.38 -7.37
CA PHE A 58 5.01 -0.94 -7.21
C PHE A 58 6.07 -0.21 -8.05
N TYR A 59 5.67 0.94 -8.57
CA TYR A 59 6.61 1.92 -9.11
C TYR A 59 7.13 2.79 -7.99
N LEU A 60 8.40 3.19 -8.12
CA LEU A 60 9.05 4.14 -7.22
C LEU A 60 9.44 5.39 -8.01
N SER A 61 9.16 6.54 -7.44
CA SER A 61 9.64 7.84 -7.89
C SER A 61 10.16 8.64 -6.70
N ARG A 62 11.04 9.59 -6.96
CA ARG A 62 11.56 10.50 -5.96
C ARG A 62 11.43 11.93 -6.44
N SER A 63 11.02 12.82 -5.55
CA SER A 63 10.97 14.26 -5.79
C SER A 63 12.35 14.79 -6.25
N GLY A 64 12.35 15.64 -7.26
CA GLY A 64 13.61 16.18 -7.82
C GLY A 64 14.28 15.32 -8.90
N THR A 65 13.75 14.14 -9.23
CA THR A 65 14.25 13.33 -10.36
C THR A 65 13.44 13.63 -11.62
N PHE A 66 13.90 14.61 -12.37
CA PHE A 66 13.29 15.04 -13.64
C PHE A 66 14.24 14.80 -14.81
N ASP A 67 13.67 14.54 -15.99
CA ASP A 67 14.41 14.54 -17.23
C ASP A 67 14.57 15.96 -17.80
N GLU A 68 15.23 16.07 -18.96
CA GLU A 68 15.45 17.36 -19.66
C GLU A 68 14.14 18.02 -20.12
N ASN A 69 13.03 17.29 -20.18
CA ASN A 69 11.70 17.80 -20.51
C ASN A 69 10.86 18.13 -19.27
N ASN A 70 11.49 18.09 -18.07
CA ASN A 70 10.85 18.31 -16.79
C ASN A 70 9.76 17.28 -16.41
N CYS A 71 9.88 16.06 -16.94
CA CYS A 71 9.01 14.95 -16.59
C CYS A 71 9.57 14.18 -15.39
N LEU A 72 8.72 13.92 -14.38
CA LEU A 72 9.10 13.13 -13.21
C LEU A 72 9.39 11.68 -13.60
N LEU A 73 10.62 11.23 -13.35
CA LEU A 73 11.07 9.89 -13.72
C LEU A 73 10.61 8.84 -12.70
N LYS A 74 10.13 7.72 -13.20
CA LYS A 74 9.99 6.48 -12.42
C LYS A 74 11.38 5.86 -12.26
N GLN A 75 11.88 5.75 -11.04
CA GLN A 75 13.21 5.23 -10.75
C GLN A 75 13.30 3.71 -10.92
N GLY A 76 12.17 3.01 -10.75
CA GLY A 76 12.13 1.58 -10.94
C GLY A 76 10.75 0.98 -10.70
N ARG A 77 10.62 -0.29 -11.08
CA ARG A 77 9.51 -1.17 -10.74
C ARG A 77 10.02 -2.26 -9.83
N PHE A 78 9.37 -2.41 -8.69
CA PHE A 78 9.62 -3.49 -7.75
C PHE A 78 8.53 -4.53 -7.87
N ARG A 79 8.92 -5.79 -7.69
CA ARG A 79 8.03 -6.95 -7.70
C ARG A 79 8.28 -7.79 -6.47
N ILE A 80 7.22 -8.20 -5.79
CA ILE A 80 7.25 -9.15 -4.69
C ILE A 80 6.37 -10.33 -5.09
N ARG A 81 6.97 -11.50 -5.16
CA ARG A 81 6.27 -12.76 -5.44
C ARG A 81 6.29 -13.63 -4.19
N LEU A 82 5.14 -14.12 -3.79
CA LEU A 82 4.99 -15.01 -2.66
C LEU A 82 4.80 -16.46 -3.10
N SER A 83 5.35 -17.40 -2.35
CA SER A 83 5.16 -18.84 -2.56
C SER A 83 4.90 -19.56 -1.23
N PRO A 84 3.73 -20.20 -1.04
CA PRO A 84 2.60 -20.24 -1.96
C PRO A 84 2.00 -18.85 -2.20
N ASN A 85 1.36 -18.63 -3.37
CA ASN A 85 0.85 -17.31 -3.74
C ASN A 85 -0.60 -17.14 -3.26
N PRO A 86 -0.88 -16.25 -2.29
CA PRO A 86 -2.21 -16.05 -1.74
C PRO A 86 -3.11 -15.13 -2.59
N PHE A 87 -2.54 -14.40 -3.54
CA PHE A 87 -3.25 -13.40 -4.34
C PHE A 87 -3.70 -13.92 -5.72
N LYS A 88 -3.25 -15.13 -6.08
CA LYS A 88 -3.60 -15.76 -7.34
C LYS A 88 -4.88 -16.59 -7.15
N GLU A 89 -5.91 -16.28 -7.94
CA GLU A 89 -7.17 -17.04 -7.94
C GLU A 89 -7.97 -17.02 -6.61
N THR A 90 -7.73 -16.02 -5.76
CA THR A 90 -8.45 -15.87 -4.49
C THR A 90 -9.78 -15.13 -4.66
N LYS A 91 -10.78 -15.50 -3.83
CA LYS A 91 -12.06 -14.78 -3.70
C LYS A 91 -12.04 -13.75 -2.56
N GLU A 92 -11.02 -13.79 -1.71
CA GLU A 92 -10.93 -12.96 -0.51
C GLU A 92 -9.91 -11.81 -0.66
N PHE A 93 -9.67 -11.38 -1.89
CA PHE A 93 -8.75 -10.28 -2.17
C PHE A 93 -9.28 -8.95 -1.62
N ARG A 94 -8.42 -8.23 -0.92
CA ARG A 94 -8.66 -6.86 -0.49
C ARG A 94 -7.37 -6.06 -0.57
N GLN A 95 -7.42 -4.93 -1.25
CA GLN A 95 -6.37 -3.91 -1.23
C GLN A 95 -6.97 -2.60 -0.74
N GLU A 96 -6.34 -1.97 0.23
CA GLU A 96 -6.85 -0.80 0.92
C GLU A 96 -5.79 0.26 1.08
N LEU A 97 -6.11 1.49 0.69
CA LEU A 97 -5.30 2.67 0.98
C LEU A 97 -5.78 3.26 2.30
N MET A 98 -4.95 3.13 3.33
CA MET A 98 -5.18 3.66 4.68
C MET A 98 -4.83 5.14 4.70
N LEU A 99 -5.80 5.99 4.41
CA LEU A 99 -5.59 7.43 4.20
C LEU A 99 -5.06 8.17 5.42
N ASN A 100 -5.43 7.73 6.62
CA ASN A 100 -4.93 8.36 7.84
C ASN A 100 -3.49 8.00 8.18
N ASP A 101 -3.12 6.76 7.88
CA ASP A 101 -1.88 6.16 8.32
C ASP A 101 -0.82 6.18 7.20
N GLY A 102 -1.24 6.48 5.97
CA GLY A 102 -0.36 6.67 4.82
C GLY A 102 0.28 5.39 4.28
N PHE A 103 -0.39 4.23 4.40
CA PHE A 103 0.10 2.98 3.86
C PHE A 103 -0.94 2.26 2.99
N VAL A 104 -0.47 1.36 2.14
CA VAL A 104 -1.32 0.42 1.41
C VAL A 104 -1.28 -0.94 2.10
N GLU A 105 -2.45 -1.48 2.43
CA GLU A 105 -2.61 -2.84 2.93
C GLU A 105 -3.18 -3.74 1.84
N ILE A 106 -2.59 -4.92 1.67
CA ILE A 106 -3.05 -5.95 0.73
C ILE A 106 -3.25 -7.23 1.52
N SER A 107 -4.44 -7.82 1.44
CA SER A 107 -4.76 -9.04 2.18
C SER A 107 -5.51 -10.06 1.33
N ALA A 108 -5.18 -11.33 1.52
CA ALA A 108 -5.88 -12.50 0.99
C ALA A 108 -5.45 -13.75 1.74
N GLU A 109 -6.38 -14.68 1.97
CA GLU A 109 -6.11 -16.04 2.49
C GLU A 109 -5.23 -16.08 3.76
N GLY A 110 -5.42 -15.13 4.67
CA GLY A 110 -4.65 -15.05 5.91
C GLY A 110 -3.25 -14.45 5.77
N THR A 111 -2.91 -13.97 4.58
CA THR A 111 -1.70 -13.17 4.31
C THR A 111 -2.06 -11.70 4.31
N ARG A 112 -1.21 -10.87 4.91
CA ARG A 112 -1.30 -9.41 4.91
C ARG A 112 0.04 -8.80 4.57
N ILE A 113 0.05 -7.86 3.63
CA ILE A 113 1.21 -7.06 3.26
C ILE A 113 0.88 -5.60 3.52
N GLN A 114 1.77 -4.89 4.19
CA GLN A 114 1.70 -3.44 4.36
C GLN A 114 2.89 -2.79 3.68
N ILE A 115 2.64 -1.72 2.91
CA ILE A 115 3.66 -1.00 2.15
C ILE A 115 3.52 0.50 2.43
N TRP A 116 4.60 1.13 2.89
CA TRP A 116 4.65 2.57 3.14
C TRP A 116 6.02 3.16 2.87
N ALA A 117 6.09 4.46 2.66
CA ALA A 117 7.33 5.22 2.62
C ALA A 117 7.59 5.89 3.98
N ASP A 118 8.82 5.83 4.46
CA ASP A 118 9.23 6.57 5.64
C ASP A 118 9.26 8.08 5.32
N VAL A 119 8.68 8.90 6.20
CA VAL A 119 8.58 10.36 6.01
C VAL A 119 9.90 11.06 6.23
N PHE A 120 10.76 10.49 7.08
CA PHE A 120 12.03 11.11 7.50
C PHE A 120 13.25 10.56 6.76
N HIS A 121 13.13 9.33 6.21
CA HIS A 121 14.21 8.64 5.52
C HIS A 121 13.76 8.16 4.15
N PRO A 122 14.61 8.20 3.12
CA PRO A 122 14.24 7.73 1.79
C PRO A 122 14.20 6.19 1.70
N VAL A 123 13.33 5.59 2.50
CA VAL A 123 13.15 4.14 2.64
C VAL A 123 11.71 3.75 2.40
N VAL A 124 11.51 2.66 1.66
CA VAL A 124 10.22 2.00 1.52
C VAL A 124 10.21 0.76 2.41
N HIS A 125 9.22 0.67 3.26
CA HIS A 125 9.00 -0.48 4.13
C HIS A 125 7.98 -1.42 3.49
N VAL A 126 8.26 -2.71 3.60
CA VAL A 126 7.33 -3.78 3.24
C VAL A 126 7.28 -4.76 4.40
N GLU A 127 6.14 -4.83 5.05
CA GLU A 127 5.88 -5.81 6.11
C GLU A 127 4.95 -6.89 5.59
N ILE A 128 5.34 -8.17 5.79
CA ILE A 128 4.55 -9.32 5.36
C ILE A 128 4.23 -10.16 6.59
N VAL A 129 2.95 -10.31 6.87
CA VAL A 129 2.44 -11.15 7.95
C VAL A 129 1.63 -12.27 7.34
N ASN A 130 1.96 -13.51 7.67
CA ASN A 130 1.24 -14.68 7.19
C ASN A 130 1.05 -15.70 8.32
N ALA A 131 -0.10 -16.37 8.29
CA ALA A 131 -0.43 -17.45 9.23
C ALA A 131 0.35 -18.76 8.95
N ARG A 132 0.98 -18.90 7.78
CA ARG A 132 1.74 -20.07 7.34
C ARG A 132 3.13 -19.64 6.84
N PRO A 133 4.15 -20.51 6.92
CA PRO A 133 5.45 -20.21 6.32
C PRO A 133 5.30 -19.92 4.82
N LEU A 134 5.92 -18.84 4.35
CA LEU A 134 5.98 -18.50 2.94
C LEU A 134 7.38 -17.99 2.56
N GLN A 135 7.70 -18.09 1.27
CA GLN A 135 8.90 -17.48 0.70
C GLN A 135 8.50 -16.23 -0.08
N ALA A 136 9.29 -15.18 0.05
CA ALA A 136 9.12 -13.96 -0.71
C ALA A 136 10.34 -13.74 -1.61
N ASP A 137 10.11 -13.68 -2.93
CA ASP A 137 11.11 -13.29 -3.90
C ASP A 137 10.90 -11.84 -4.29
N THR A 138 11.98 -11.07 -4.29
CA THR A 138 11.94 -9.66 -4.70
C THR A 138 12.75 -9.44 -5.96
N GLY A 139 12.19 -8.72 -6.90
CA GLY A 139 12.83 -8.35 -8.16
C GLY A 139 12.71 -6.85 -8.43
N THR A 140 13.76 -6.28 -9.03
CA THR A 140 13.74 -4.91 -9.52
C THR A 140 13.85 -4.91 -11.04
N GLY A 141 13.04 -4.10 -11.74
CA GLY A 141 13.08 -3.96 -13.18
C GLY A 141 13.04 -2.49 -13.58
N ARG A 142 13.83 -2.11 -14.59
CA ARG A 142 13.62 -0.83 -15.28
C ARG A 142 12.38 -0.95 -16.14
N SER A 143 11.59 0.11 -16.19
CA SER A 143 10.45 0.21 -17.11
C SER A 143 10.93 -0.06 -18.54
N GLY A 144 10.60 -1.25 -19.08
CA GLY A 144 10.86 -1.59 -20.47
C GLY A 144 11.54 -2.93 -20.76
N LYS A 145 12.19 -3.59 -19.80
CA LYS A 145 12.76 -4.94 -20.07
C LYS A 145 13.05 -5.70 -18.79
N GLU A 146 12.37 -6.82 -18.59
CA GLU A 146 12.69 -7.75 -17.52
C GLU A 146 14.08 -8.34 -17.74
N ARG A 147 14.96 -8.19 -16.77
CA ARG A 147 16.16 -9.01 -16.63
C ARG A 147 16.11 -9.77 -15.33
N GLY A 148 16.32 -11.06 -15.47
CA GLY A 148 16.23 -12.13 -14.53
C GLY A 148 16.78 -11.90 -13.13
N ASN A 149 16.09 -12.54 -12.26
CA ASN A 149 16.38 -13.10 -10.93
C ASN A 149 17.71 -12.70 -10.28
N ASN A 150 17.61 -11.86 -9.26
CA ASN A 150 18.53 -11.95 -8.12
C ASN A 150 17.70 -12.27 -6.88
N ALA A 151 17.81 -13.51 -6.42
CA ALA A 151 17.31 -13.93 -5.14
C ALA A 151 18.13 -13.22 -4.04
N LEU A 152 17.51 -12.29 -3.34
CA LEU A 152 17.99 -11.82 -2.05
C LEU A 152 17.12 -12.46 -0.98
N THR A 153 17.61 -13.61 -0.47
CA THR A 153 17.11 -14.21 0.75
C THR A 153 17.50 -13.34 1.93
N ASN A 154 16.66 -12.42 2.34
CA ASN A 154 16.75 -11.78 3.64
C ASN A 154 15.80 -12.50 4.59
N GLY A 155 16.41 -13.18 5.56
CA GLY A 155 15.72 -13.97 6.56
C GLY A 155 14.76 -13.09 7.36
N LEU A 156 13.50 -13.45 7.31
CA LEU A 156 12.48 -13.02 8.26
C LEU A 156 12.78 -13.71 9.59
N LEU A 157 13.26 -12.96 10.56
CA LEU A 157 13.32 -13.43 11.95
C LEU A 157 11.88 -13.47 12.50
N PRO A 158 11.45 -14.59 13.11
CA PRO A 158 10.18 -14.64 13.82
C PRO A 158 10.26 -13.73 15.05
N ARG A 159 9.29 -12.84 15.23
CA ARG A 159 9.08 -12.16 16.50
C ARG A 159 8.62 -13.20 17.53
N GLU A 160 9.44 -13.40 18.55
CA GLU A 160 9.01 -14.08 19.78
C GLU A 160 7.95 -13.23 20.50
N GLN A 161 6.96 -13.93 21.03
CA GLN A 161 5.85 -13.37 21.81
C GLN A 161 6.31 -12.87 23.17
#